data_404d2ebc10fc827fcdd579958ad3421e
#
_entry.id   404d2ebc10fc827fcdd579958ad3421e
#
_cell.length_a   1.000
_cell.length_b   1.000
_cell.length_c   1.000
_cell.angle_alpha   90.00
_cell.angle_beta   90.00
_cell.angle_gamma   90.00
#
_symmetry.space_group_name_H-M   'P 1'
#
loop_
_entity.id
_entity.type
_entity.pdbx_description
1 polymer ?
#
loop_
_entity_poly.entity_id
_entity_poly.type
_entity_poly.pdbx_seq_one_letter_code
_entity_poly.pdbx_strand_id
1 'polypeptide(L)'
;YNKKNEVSDISCHVLKYAEDEVDFVVQKIKGLLVGGCRYRDIAIVAGSLETYGSIIEHSMKKAGIACFVDQKRGVQSSVPVRAIDALLQIIIKDFAYEDMMDYLKSCLSWTSDSQNDILDNYLLATGIRGFKSWNREWNTAYAYRRMTDESKDFANGVVENVRLGVLENLSELYEKTAKGKHTVREYAASLFEFFERQHFYEKLMEFADEYEENENFDMASEYRQLYGMVIEVFEKLVSLMGDEEMSLKEFKDILDVGFSEARIGVIPPGIDQVMAGDMSR
;
A
#
# COMPACT_ATOMS: atom_id res chain seq x y z
N TYR A 1 24.73 1.98 51.53
CA TYR A 1 23.34 2.31 51.95
C TYR A 1 22.41 1.40 51.21
N ASN A 2 22.10 0.21 51.78
CA ASN A 2 21.05 -0.70 51.27
C ASN A 2 19.74 -0.29 51.95
N LYS A 3 18.93 0.55 51.30
CA LYS A 3 17.50 0.57 51.57
C LYS A 3 16.92 -0.65 50.87
N LYS A 4 16.56 -1.69 51.63
CA LYS A 4 15.60 -2.69 51.17
C LYS A 4 14.26 -1.95 50.98
N ASN A 5 14.01 -1.45 49.78
CA ASN A 5 12.65 -1.16 49.38
C ASN A 5 11.96 -2.52 49.22
N GLU A 6 10.97 -2.79 50.03
CA GLU A 6 10.04 -3.88 49.79
C GLU A 6 9.38 -3.56 48.47
N VAL A 7 9.72 -4.33 47.41
CA VAL A 7 9.14 -4.22 46.10
C VAL A 7 7.78 -4.92 46.17
N SER A 8 6.78 -4.21 46.69
CA SER A 8 5.39 -4.74 46.83
C SER A 8 4.62 -4.71 45.52
N ASP A 9 5.16 -4.07 44.46
CA ASP A 9 4.39 -3.70 43.26
C ASP A 9 4.76 -4.51 42.02
N ILE A 10 5.56 -5.60 42.20
CA ILE A 10 5.89 -6.52 41.11
C ILE A 10 5.09 -7.82 41.28
N SER A 11 4.34 -8.19 40.20
CA SER A 11 3.68 -9.50 40.14
C SER A 11 4.15 -10.25 38.87
N CYS A 12 4.39 -11.56 39.01
CA CYS A 12 4.74 -12.42 37.90
C CYS A 12 3.61 -13.44 37.69
N HIS A 13 3.19 -13.56 36.43
CA HIS A 13 2.14 -14.50 36.04
C HIS A 13 2.64 -15.31 34.84
N VAL A 14 2.30 -16.61 34.81
CA VAL A 14 2.63 -17.52 33.71
C VAL A 14 1.34 -18.01 33.09
N LEU A 15 1.18 -17.75 31.80
CA LEU A 15 0.03 -18.15 31.04
C LEU A 15 0.47 -19.05 29.87
N LYS A 16 -0.45 -19.75 29.25
CA LYS A 16 -0.13 -20.80 28.29
C LYS A 16 -0.04 -20.28 26.86
N TYR A 17 -0.85 -19.30 26.50
CA TYR A 17 -0.97 -18.75 25.17
C TYR A 17 -0.82 -17.24 25.18
N ALA A 18 -0.34 -16.66 24.08
CA ALA A 18 -0.13 -15.22 23.94
C ALA A 18 -1.46 -14.43 24.09
N GLU A 19 -2.56 -14.98 23.59
CA GLU A 19 -3.90 -14.40 23.74
C GLU A 19 -4.31 -14.31 25.21
N ASP A 20 -4.05 -15.37 26.00
CA ASP A 20 -4.38 -15.39 27.44
C ASP A 20 -3.54 -14.34 28.18
N GLU A 21 -2.25 -14.18 27.80
CA GLU A 21 -1.35 -13.17 28.37
C GLU A 21 -1.88 -11.75 28.10
N VAL A 22 -2.27 -11.46 26.87
CA VAL A 22 -2.81 -10.15 26.50
C VAL A 22 -4.17 -9.90 27.16
N ASP A 23 -5.07 -10.88 27.21
CA ASP A 23 -6.35 -10.75 27.89
C ASP A 23 -6.16 -10.50 29.39
N PHE A 24 -5.18 -11.14 30.02
CA PHE A 24 -4.81 -10.86 31.40
C PHE A 24 -4.31 -9.43 31.58
N VAL A 25 -3.45 -8.93 30.69
CA VAL A 25 -2.96 -7.54 30.69
C VAL A 25 -4.14 -6.57 30.55
N VAL A 26 -5.08 -6.83 29.64
CA VAL A 26 -6.32 -6.02 29.46
C VAL A 26 -7.10 -5.94 30.77
N GLN A 27 -7.30 -7.05 31.48
CA GLN A 27 -7.99 -7.04 32.78
C GLN A 27 -7.24 -6.23 33.84
N LYS A 28 -5.92 -6.31 33.88
CA LYS A 28 -5.10 -5.49 34.77
C LYS A 28 -5.23 -4.00 34.46
N ILE A 29 -5.18 -3.62 33.18
CA ILE A 29 -5.37 -2.23 32.74
C ILE A 29 -6.75 -1.71 33.14
N LYS A 30 -7.82 -2.49 32.93
CA LYS A 30 -9.17 -2.12 33.41
C LYS A 30 -9.20 -1.85 34.91
N GLY A 31 -8.50 -2.67 35.70
CA GLY A 31 -8.40 -2.44 37.15
C GLY A 31 -7.67 -1.14 37.48
N LEU A 32 -6.59 -0.80 36.78
CA LEU A 32 -5.86 0.44 36.97
C LEU A 32 -6.68 1.67 36.59
N LEU A 33 -7.42 1.60 35.51
CA LEU A 33 -8.33 2.67 35.04
C LEU A 33 -9.46 2.93 36.04
N VAL A 34 -10.06 1.86 36.60
CA VAL A 34 -11.04 1.98 37.68
C VAL A 34 -10.41 2.59 38.93
N GLY A 35 -9.13 2.31 39.19
CA GLY A 35 -8.33 2.90 40.26
C GLY A 35 -7.94 4.37 40.04
N GLY A 36 -8.29 4.98 38.88
CA GLY A 36 -8.06 6.39 38.58
C GLY A 36 -6.78 6.68 37.76
N CYS A 37 -6.07 5.65 37.27
CA CYS A 37 -4.99 5.85 36.31
C CYS A 37 -5.55 6.35 34.98
N ARG A 38 -4.81 7.18 34.27
CA ARG A 38 -5.13 7.59 32.88
C ARG A 38 -4.47 6.64 31.90
N TYR A 39 -5.00 6.56 30.68
CA TYR A 39 -4.39 5.73 29.63
C TYR A 39 -2.90 6.03 29.42
N ARG A 40 -2.52 7.29 29.37
CA ARG A 40 -1.14 7.75 29.17
C ARG A 40 -0.17 7.39 30.32
N ASP A 41 -0.68 7.01 31.49
CA ASP A 41 0.12 6.60 32.65
C ASP A 41 0.47 5.10 32.60
N ILE A 42 -0.04 4.38 31.59
CA ILE A 42 0.07 2.93 31.43
C ILE A 42 0.86 2.62 30.15
N ALA A 43 1.88 1.76 30.28
CA ALA A 43 2.64 1.25 29.12
C ALA A 43 2.66 -0.28 29.13
N ILE A 44 2.61 -0.87 27.95
CA ILE A 44 2.84 -2.29 27.69
C ILE A 44 4.21 -2.42 27.02
N VAL A 45 5.07 -3.29 27.51
CA VAL A 45 6.35 -3.62 26.87
C VAL A 45 6.31 -5.10 26.49
N ALA A 46 6.37 -5.38 25.19
CA ALA A 46 6.40 -6.73 24.66
C ALA A 46 7.83 -7.14 24.28
N GLY A 47 8.14 -8.42 24.35
CA GLY A 47 9.43 -8.95 23.87
C GLY A 47 9.55 -8.92 22.35
N SER A 48 8.40 -8.98 21.64
CA SER A 48 8.30 -8.85 20.18
C SER A 48 6.92 -8.33 19.80
N LEU A 49 6.85 -7.15 19.23
CA LEU A 49 5.58 -6.61 18.68
C LEU A 49 5.16 -7.32 17.39
N GLU A 50 6.06 -8.00 16.69
CA GLU A 50 5.67 -8.85 15.55
C GLU A 50 4.72 -9.97 15.98
N THR A 51 4.95 -10.52 17.17
CA THR A 51 4.12 -11.60 17.72
C THR A 51 2.89 -11.08 18.48
N TYR A 52 3.07 -10.05 19.29
CA TYR A 52 2.03 -9.59 20.21
C TYR A 52 1.20 -8.39 19.69
N GLY A 53 1.74 -7.62 18.74
CA GLY A 53 1.15 -6.33 18.35
C GLY A 53 -0.28 -6.43 17.89
N SER A 54 -0.57 -7.34 16.97
CA SER A 54 -1.94 -7.56 16.46
C SER A 54 -2.90 -8.08 17.54
N ILE A 55 -2.42 -8.92 18.45
CA ILE A 55 -3.22 -9.46 19.56
C ILE A 55 -3.54 -8.33 20.54
N ILE A 56 -2.57 -7.48 20.89
CA ILE A 56 -2.75 -6.31 21.75
C ILE A 56 -3.77 -5.36 21.13
N GLU A 57 -3.59 -4.98 19.87
CA GLU A 57 -4.49 -4.06 19.16
C GLU A 57 -5.93 -4.57 19.16
N HIS A 58 -6.11 -5.84 18.79
CA HIS A 58 -7.44 -6.48 18.77
C HIS A 58 -8.09 -6.55 20.16
N SER A 59 -7.37 -7.03 21.17
CA SER A 59 -7.91 -7.19 22.53
C SER A 59 -8.20 -5.84 23.19
N MET A 60 -7.36 -4.81 22.97
CA MET A 60 -7.60 -3.46 23.47
C MET A 60 -8.81 -2.82 22.80
N LYS A 61 -8.93 -2.92 21.48
CA LYS A 61 -10.10 -2.44 20.72
C LYS A 61 -11.39 -3.11 21.18
N LYS A 62 -11.38 -4.43 21.36
CA LYS A 62 -12.52 -5.20 21.88
C LYS A 62 -12.91 -4.77 23.29
N ALA A 63 -11.94 -4.36 24.09
CA ALA A 63 -12.14 -3.88 25.46
C ALA A 63 -12.56 -2.41 25.55
N GLY A 64 -12.57 -1.65 24.46
CA GLY A 64 -12.87 -0.22 24.41
C GLY A 64 -11.75 0.64 25.04
N ILE A 65 -10.50 0.15 25.05
CA ILE A 65 -9.35 0.83 25.64
C ILE A 65 -8.55 1.48 24.50
N ALA A 66 -8.35 2.80 24.58
CA ALA A 66 -7.49 3.52 23.65
C ALA A 66 -6.03 3.04 23.84
N CYS A 67 -5.46 2.44 22.81
CA CYS A 67 -4.11 1.88 22.81
C CYS A 67 -3.39 2.20 21.50
N PHE A 68 -2.17 2.65 21.60
CA PHE A 68 -1.25 2.78 20.48
C PHE A 68 -0.20 1.68 20.55
N VAL A 69 -0.07 0.92 19.46
CA VAL A 69 0.96 -0.10 19.31
C VAL A 69 2.05 0.46 18.39
N ASP A 70 3.25 0.71 18.94
CA ASP A 70 4.41 1.26 18.21
C ASP A 70 5.04 0.19 17.29
N GLN A 71 4.22 -0.32 16.38
CA GLN A 71 4.64 -1.32 15.39
C GLN A 71 4.76 -0.66 14.02
N LYS A 72 5.94 -0.78 13.42
CA LYS A 72 6.12 -0.37 12.03
C LYS A 72 5.32 -1.28 11.10
N ARG A 73 4.54 -0.67 10.22
CA ARG A 73 3.78 -1.41 9.19
C ARG A 73 4.63 -1.61 7.95
N GLY A 74 4.61 -2.83 7.40
CA GLY A 74 5.19 -3.11 6.09
C GLY A 74 4.36 -2.45 4.99
N VAL A 75 5.03 -2.00 3.94
CA VAL A 75 4.37 -1.24 2.86
C VAL A 75 4.09 -2.06 1.61
N GLN A 76 4.62 -3.26 1.52
CA GLN A 76 4.51 -4.12 0.33
C GLN A 76 3.05 -4.37 -0.10
N SER A 77 2.12 -4.46 0.85
CA SER A 77 0.69 -4.64 0.57
C SER A 77 -0.09 -3.33 0.44
N SER A 78 0.56 -2.17 0.55
CA SER A 78 -0.11 -0.89 0.39
C SER A 78 -0.59 -0.69 -1.05
N VAL A 79 -1.69 0.03 -1.21
CA VAL A 79 -2.31 0.25 -2.52
C VAL A 79 -1.36 0.92 -3.52
N PRO A 80 -0.57 1.95 -3.14
CA PRO A 80 0.40 2.56 -4.04
C PRO A 80 1.51 1.61 -4.50
N VAL A 81 2.07 0.79 -3.60
CA VAL A 81 3.12 -0.18 -3.96
C VAL A 81 2.57 -1.25 -4.90
N ARG A 82 1.35 -1.74 -4.66
CA ARG A 82 0.67 -2.66 -5.58
C ARG A 82 0.39 -2.04 -6.96
N ALA A 83 0.07 -0.74 -7.01
CA ALA A 83 -0.11 -0.05 -8.28
C ALA A 83 1.21 0.08 -9.06
N ILE A 84 2.33 0.32 -8.39
CA ILE A 84 3.68 0.30 -9.00
C ILE A 84 4.01 -1.11 -9.49
N ASP A 85 3.71 -2.14 -8.72
CA ASP A 85 3.89 -3.53 -9.13
C ASP A 85 3.10 -3.86 -10.40
N ALA A 86 1.80 -3.53 -10.44
CA ALA A 86 0.95 -3.74 -11.60
C ALA A 86 1.47 -2.98 -12.83
N LEU A 87 1.94 -1.74 -12.67
CA LEU A 87 2.53 -0.93 -13.73
C LEU A 87 3.75 -1.62 -14.36
N LEU A 88 4.66 -2.15 -13.55
CA LEU A 88 5.84 -2.87 -14.04
C LEU A 88 5.45 -4.20 -14.70
N GLN A 89 4.46 -4.90 -14.15
CA GLN A 89 3.93 -6.14 -14.73
C GLN A 89 3.29 -5.92 -16.11
N ILE A 90 2.57 -4.80 -16.32
CA ILE A 90 2.03 -4.43 -17.64
C ILE A 90 3.12 -4.46 -18.69
N ILE A 91 4.29 -3.88 -18.39
CA ILE A 91 5.40 -3.79 -19.32
C ILE A 91 6.08 -5.16 -19.50
N ILE A 92 6.35 -5.88 -18.41
CA ILE A 92 7.02 -7.18 -18.41
C ILE A 92 6.18 -8.23 -19.16
N LYS A 93 4.85 -8.22 -18.99
CA LYS A 93 3.93 -9.18 -19.60
C LYS A 93 3.24 -8.66 -20.86
N ASP A 94 3.78 -7.59 -21.45
CA ASP A 94 3.28 -7.00 -22.71
C ASP A 94 1.77 -6.74 -22.66
N PHE A 95 1.32 -5.89 -21.75
CA PHE A 95 -0.09 -5.46 -21.62
C PHE A 95 -1.05 -6.64 -21.43
N ALA A 96 -0.69 -7.56 -20.53
CA ALA A 96 -1.59 -8.64 -20.14
C ALA A 96 -2.85 -8.08 -19.46
N TYR A 97 -3.98 -8.75 -19.68
CA TYR A 97 -5.30 -8.31 -19.21
C TYR A 97 -5.35 -8.09 -17.69
N GLU A 98 -4.88 -9.06 -16.92
CA GLU A 98 -4.95 -9.02 -15.46
C GLU A 98 -4.19 -7.83 -14.88
N ASP A 99 -2.91 -7.65 -15.30
CA ASP A 99 -2.07 -6.57 -14.80
C ASP A 99 -2.58 -5.19 -15.23
N MET A 100 -3.16 -5.10 -16.45
CA MET A 100 -3.79 -3.87 -16.93
C MET A 100 -5.02 -3.50 -16.08
N MET A 101 -5.88 -4.47 -15.76
CA MET A 101 -7.07 -4.21 -14.95
C MET A 101 -6.71 -3.92 -13.50
N ASP A 102 -5.68 -4.57 -12.94
CA ASP A 102 -5.18 -4.27 -11.59
C ASP A 102 -4.68 -2.82 -11.49
N TYR A 103 -3.97 -2.34 -12.51
CA TYR A 103 -3.51 -0.96 -12.54
C TYR A 103 -4.66 0.04 -12.72
N LEU A 104 -5.54 -0.18 -13.71
CA LEU A 104 -6.65 0.72 -13.99
C LEU A 104 -7.68 0.80 -12.85
N LYS A 105 -7.84 -0.27 -12.08
CA LYS A 105 -8.67 -0.30 -10.85
C LYS A 105 -7.94 0.22 -9.61
N SER A 106 -6.66 0.58 -9.73
CA SER A 106 -5.92 1.15 -8.60
C SER A 106 -6.28 2.61 -8.38
N CYS A 107 -6.06 3.09 -7.15
CA CYS A 107 -6.28 4.49 -6.79
C CYS A 107 -5.39 5.49 -7.57
N LEU A 108 -4.36 5.03 -8.26
CA LEU A 108 -3.44 5.86 -9.04
C LEU A 108 -3.86 6.01 -10.51
N SER A 109 -4.91 5.29 -10.93
CA SER A 109 -5.46 5.43 -12.28
C SER A 109 -6.24 6.74 -12.42
N TRP A 110 -6.48 7.12 -13.67
CA TRP A 110 -7.35 8.25 -14.05
C TRP A 110 -8.78 7.81 -14.42
N THR A 111 -9.03 6.50 -14.42
CA THR A 111 -10.32 5.92 -14.85
C THR A 111 -11.27 5.76 -13.66
N SER A 112 -12.57 5.88 -13.93
CA SER A 112 -13.60 5.57 -12.94
C SER A 112 -13.97 4.07 -12.96
N ASP A 113 -14.58 3.59 -11.88
CA ASP A 113 -15.05 2.20 -11.79
C ASP A 113 -16.00 1.83 -12.94
N SER A 114 -16.90 2.74 -13.33
CA SER A 114 -17.83 2.50 -14.45
C SER A 114 -17.11 2.38 -15.79
N GLN A 115 -16.04 3.14 -16.03
CA GLN A 115 -15.22 3.02 -17.23
C GLN A 115 -14.43 1.70 -17.21
N ASN A 116 -13.91 1.32 -16.06
CA ASN A 116 -13.21 0.06 -15.88
C ASN A 116 -14.11 -1.15 -16.11
N ASP A 117 -15.36 -1.13 -15.63
CA ASP A 117 -16.33 -2.20 -15.85
C ASP A 117 -16.68 -2.36 -17.34
N ILE A 118 -16.84 -1.27 -18.08
CA ILE A 118 -17.10 -1.30 -19.52
C ILE A 118 -15.90 -1.86 -20.27
N LEU A 119 -14.69 -1.39 -19.96
CA LEU A 119 -13.44 -1.86 -20.57
C LEU A 119 -13.19 -3.34 -20.24
N ASP A 120 -13.40 -3.76 -19.01
CA ASP A 120 -13.24 -5.14 -18.52
C ASP A 120 -14.09 -6.10 -19.38
N ASN A 121 -15.39 -5.81 -19.51
CA ASN A 121 -16.29 -6.59 -20.35
C ASN A 121 -15.82 -6.64 -21.81
N TYR A 122 -15.30 -5.53 -22.34
CA TYR A 122 -14.79 -5.47 -23.70
C TYR A 122 -13.54 -6.33 -23.87
N LEU A 123 -12.55 -6.21 -22.98
CA LEU A 123 -11.30 -6.98 -23.03
C LEU A 123 -11.56 -8.49 -22.90
N LEU A 124 -12.46 -8.88 -21.97
CA LEU A 124 -12.87 -10.29 -21.82
C LEU A 124 -13.54 -10.85 -23.08
N ALA A 125 -14.40 -10.05 -23.73
CA ALA A 125 -15.12 -10.48 -24.92
C ALA A 125 -14.21 -10.57 -26.17
N THR A 126 -13.17 -9.73 -26.25
CA THR A 126 -12.30 -9.62 -27.44
C THR A 126 -10.98 -10.35 -27.29
N GLY A 127 -10.52 -10.59 -26.05
CA GLY A 127 -9.22 -11.21 -25.76
C GLY A 127 -8.02 -10.34 -26.15
N ILE A 128 -8.22 -9.00 -26.25
CA ILE A 128 -7.16 -8.05 -26.61
C ILE A 128 -6.07 -8.09 -25.55
N ARG A 129 -4.84 -8.27 -25.99
CA ARG A 129 -3.60 -8.21 -25.20
C ARG A 129 -2.42 -7.84 -26.09
N GLY A 130 -1.34 -7.38 -25.47
CA GLY A 130 -0.13 -6.94 -26.14
C GLY A 130 -0.17 -5.49 -26.61
N PHE A 131 0.92 -4.77 -26.40
CA PHE A 131 1.06 -3.35 -26.77
C PHE A 131 0.66 -3.06 -28.23
N LYS A 132 1.06 -3.96 -29.15
CA LYS A 132 0.67 -3.83 -30.57
C LYS A 132 -0.84 -3.84 -30.79
N SER A 133 -1.59 -4.60 -30.00
CA SER A 133 -3.05 -4.67 -30.11
C SER A 133 -3.71 -3.44 -29.50
N TRP A 134 -3.15 -2.91 -28.43
CA TRP A 134 -3.58 -1.65 -27.82
C TRP A 134 -3.36 -0.45 -28.77
N ASN A 135 -2.27 -0.46 -29.54
CA ASN A 135 -1.93 0.61 -30.49
C ASN A 135 -2.71 0.55 -31.82
N ARG A 136 -3.66 -0.35 -31.97
CA ARG A 136 -4.57 -0.42 -33.13
C ARG A 136 -5.93 0.12 -32.79
N GLU A 137 -6.68 0.55 -33.80
CA GLU A 137 -8.11 0.81 -33.65
C GLU A 137 -8.86 -0.49 -33.30
N TRP A 138 -9.76 -0.39 -32.35
CA TRP A 138 -10.54 -1.54 -31.89
C TRP A 138 -11.90 -1.58 -32.60
N ASN A 139 -12.25 -2.75 -33.13
CA ASN A 139 -13.55 -2.99 -33.73
C ASN A 139 -14.52 -3.55 -32.67
N THR A 140 -15.40 -2.70 -32.20
CA THR A 140 -16.33 -2.98 -31.09
C THR A 140 -17.55 -3.80 -31.47
N ALA A 141 -17.80 -4.08 -32.78
CA ALA A 141 -19.03 -4.72 -33.27
C ALA A 141 -19.34 -6.08 -32.63
N TYR A 142 -18.33 -6.79 -32.10
CA TYR A 142 -18.52 -8.09 -31.50
C TYR A 142 -18.81 -8.06 -29.99
N ALA A 143 -18.29 -7.08 -29.25
CA ALA A 143 -18.36 -7.06 -27.79
C ALA A 143 -19.77 -6.78 -27.25
N TYR A 144 -20.59 -6.03 -28.01
CA TYR A 144 -21.88 -5.51 -27.51
C TYR A 144 -23.09 -5.94 -28.33
N ARG A 145 -23.13 -7.18 -28.83
CA ARG A 145 -24.19 -7.68 -29.69
C ARG A 145 -25.62 -7.56 -29.15
N ARG A 146 -25.81 -7.48 -27.84
CA ARG A 146 -27.11 -7.45 -27.17
C ARG A 146 -27.53 -6.05 -26.69
N MET A 147 -26.77 -5.01 -26.99
CA MET A 147 -27.06 -3.64 -26.56
C MET A 147 -27.82 -2.88 -27.66
N THR A 148 -28.54 -1.84 -27.24
CA THR A 148 -29.12 -0.86 -28.18
C THR A 148 -27.99 -0.07 -28.85
N ASP A 149 -28.28 0.56 -30.01
CA ASP A 149 -27.26 1.30 -30.75
C ASP A 149 -26.72 2.49 -29.95
N GLU A 150 -27.57 3.24 -29.24
CA GLU A 150 -27.14 4.33 -28.35
C GLU A 150 -26.21 3.84 -27.21
N SER A 151 -26.52 2.68 -26.62
CA SER A 151 -25.69 2.10 -25.59
C SER A 151 -24.35 1.59 -26.10
N LYS A 152 -24.32 1.11 -27.37
CA LYS A 152 -23.08 0.71 -28.05
C LYS A 152 -22.18 1.91 -28.32
N ASP A 153 -22.77 3.00 -28.84
CA ASP A 153 -22.00 4.21 -29.15
C ASP A 153 -21.39 4.82 -27.89
N PHE A 154 -22.15 4.84 -26.79
CA PHE A 154 -21.63 5.27 -25.48
C PHE A 154 -20.48 4.37 -25.03
N ALA A 155 -20.67 3.04 -25.01
CA ALA A 155 -19.65 2.10 -24.56
C ALA A 155 -18.40 2.15 -25.45
N ASN A 156 -18.56 2.29 -26.77
CA ASN A 156 -17.46 2.47 -27.71
C ASN A 156 -16.65 3.72 -27.40
N GLY A 157 -17.33 4.84 -27.13
CA GLY A 157 -16.68 6.09 -26.74
C GLY A 157 -15.88 5.94 -25.45
N VAL A 158 -16.40 5.24 -24.46
CA VAL A 158 -15.68 4.96 -23.20
C VAL A 158 -14.46 4.10 -23.45
N VAL A 159 -14.60 2.97 -24.14
CA VAL A 159 -13.49 2.05 -24.43
C VAL A 159 -12.38 2.73 -25.20
N GLU A 160 -12.73 3.51 -26.25
CA GLU A 160 -11.73 4.23 -27.05
C GLU A 160 -11.03 5.32 -26.24
N ASN A 161 -11.76 6.04 -25.40
CA ASN A 161 -11.18 7.06 -24.53
C ASN A 161 -10.18 6.48 -23.53
N VAL A 162 -10.53 5.35 -22.90
CA VAL A 162 -9.61 4.66 -21.97
C VAL A 162 -8.42 4.09 -22.74
N ARG A 163 -8.62 3.49 -23.91
CA ARG A 163 -7.53 2.98 -24.76
C ARG A 163 -6.52 4.07 -25.12
N LEU A 164 -7.01 5.22 -25.57
CA LEU A 164 -6.15 6.36 -25.92
C LEU A 164 -5.43 6.90 -24.68
N GLY A 165 -6.10 7.01 -23.55
CA GLY A 165 -5.47 7.40 -22.29
C GLY A 165 -4.38 6.43 -21.84
N VAL A 166 -4.60 5.11 -22.00
CA VAL A 166 -3.57 4.10 -21.73
C VAL A 166 -2.35 4.31 -22.62
N LEU A 167 -2.55 4.52 -23.92
CA LEU A 167 -1.44 4.76 -24.84
C LEU A 167 -0.70 6.06 -24.54
N GLU A 168 -1.40 7.13 -24.29
CA GLU A 168 -0.83 8.43 -23.92
C GLU A 168 0.05 8.33 -22.68
N ASN A 169 -0.43 7.62 -21.66
CA ASN A 169 0.26 7.54 -20.39
C ASN A 169 1.36 6.48 -20.34
N LEU A 170 1.17 5.30 -20.96
CA LEU A 170 2.09 4.17 -20.80
C LEU A 170 3.07 3.96 -21.95
N SER A 171 2.81 4.51 -23.16
CA SER A 171 3.66 4.23 -24.35
C SER A 171 5.11 4.63 -24.14
N GLU A 172 5.36 5.82 -23.59
CA GLU A 172 6.72 6.30 -23.39
C GLU A 172 7.49 5.44 -22.39
N LEU A 173 6.86 5.09 -21.27
CA LEU A 173 7.48 4.20 -20.28
C LEU A 173 7.76 2.82 -20.88
N TYR A 174 6.80 2.27 -21.65
CA TYR A 174 6.98 1.00 -22.35
C TYR A 174 8.15 1.06 -23.35
N GLU A 175 8.22 2.09 -24.18
CA GLU A 175 9.28 2.24 -25.18
C GLU A 175 10.68 2.37 -24.55
N LYS A 176 10.77 3.08 -23.42
CA LYS A 176 12.02 3.26 -22.67
C LYS A 176 12.50 2.02 -21.93
N THR A 177 11.57 1.15 -21.49
CA THR A 177 11.91 0.11 -20.49
C THR A 177 11.61 -1.33 -20.92
N ALA A 178 10.77 -1.56 -21.94
CA ALA A 178 10.32 -2.91 -22.32
C ALA A 178 11.39 -3.76 -22.99
N LYS A 179 12.41 -3.16 -23.59
CA LYS A 179 13.40 -3.87 -24.40
C LYS A 179 14.81 -3.65 -23.91
N GLY A 180 15.59 -4.70 -23.96
CA GLY A 180 17.02 -4.62 -23.63
C GLY A 180 17.28 -4.71 -22.13
N LYS A 181 18.49 -4.33 -21.77
CA LYS A 181 18.94 -4.12 -20.40
C LYS A 181 19.22 -2.64 -20.21
N HIS A 182 18.83 -2.12 -19.08
CA HIS A 182 19.09 -0.74 -18.68
C HIS A 182 19.68 -0.73 -17.27
N THR A 183 20.32 0.35 -16.92
CA THR A 183 20.83 0.53 -15.57
C THR A 183 19.68 0.76 -14.59
N VAL A 184 19.91 0.43 -13.32
CA VAL A 184 18.95 0.73 -12.24
C VAL A 184 18.58 2.21 -12.21
N ARG A 185 19.56 3.08 -12.48
CA ARG A 185 19.36 4.54 -12.57
C ARG A 185 18.40 4.94 -13.69
N GLU A 186 18.54 4.32 -14.88
CA GLU A 186 17.66 4.61 -16.03
C GLU A 186 16.22 4.14 -15.77
N TYR A 187 16.05 2.95 -15.18
CA TYR A 187 14.71 2.50 -14.77
C TYR A 187 14.07 3.42 -13.72
N ALA A 188 14.84 3.79 -12.69
CA ALA A 188 14.38 4.69 -11.65
C ALA A 188 13.98 6.06 -12.23
N ALA A 189 14.83 6.64 -13.10
CA ALA A 189 14.54 7.92 -13.76
C ALA A 189 13.26 7.85 -14.61
N SER A 190 13.06 6.77 -15.38
CA SER A 190 11.89 6.60 -16.23
C SER A 190 10.61 6.47 -15.39
N LEU A 191 10.66 5.79 -14.25
CA LEU A 191 9.53 5.69 -13.33
C LEU A 191 9.24 7.01 -12.61
N PHE A 192 10.28 7.77 -12.26
CA PHE A 192 10.13 9.11 -11.69
C PHE A 192 9.42 10.05 -12.65
N GLU A 193 9.86 10.11 -13.91
CA GLU A 193 9.20 10.91 -14.95
C GLU A 193 7.73 10.50 -15.13
N PHE A 194 7.44 9.20 -15.02
CA PHE A 194 6.07 8.70 -15.06
C PHE A 194 5.27 9.17 -13.84
N PHE A 195 5.81 9.05 -12.63
CA PHE A 195 5.13 9.48 -11.40
C PHE A 195 4.83 10.99 -11.39
N GLU A 196 5.77 11.80 -11.84
CA GLU A 196 5.58 13.24 -12.00
C GLU A 196 4.42 13.56 -12.96
N ARG A 197 4.38 12.92 -14.13
CA ARG A 197 3.30 13.12 -15.11
C ARG A 197 1.94 12.64 -14.61
N GLN A 198 1.91 11.62 -13.78
CA GLN A 198 0.68 11.07 -13.20
C GLN A 198 0.24 11.78 -11.92
N HIS A 199 0.95 12.81 -11.50
CA HIS A 199 0.68 13.52 -10.24
C HIS A 199 0.58 12.56 -9.05
N PHE A 200 1.54 11.63 -8.96
CA PHE A 200 1.52 10.55 -7.97
C PHE A 200 1.50 11.08 -6.53
N TYR A 201 2.31 12.12 -6.24
CA TYR A 201 2.35 12.75 -4.94
C TYR A 201 1.00 13.38 -4.57
N GLU A 202 0.44 14.19 -5.48
CA GLU A 202 -0.80 14.90 -5.27
C GLU A 202 -1.96 13.92 -5.01
N LYS A 203 -2.04 12.84 -5.79
CA LYS A 203 -3.05 11.79 -5.57
C LYS A 203 -2.94 11.14 -4.20
N LEU A 204 -1.70 10.84 -3.73
CA LEU A 204 -1.52 10.29 -2.39
C LEU A 204 -1.95 11.26 -1.29
N MET A 205 -1.71 12.57 -1.49
CA MET A 205 -2.15 13.59 -0.54
C MET A 205 -3.68 13.73 -0.56
N GLU A 206 -4.33 13.70 -1.72
CA GLU A 206 -5.80 13.69 -1.84
C GLU A 206 -6.42 12.52 -1.07
N PHE A 207 -5.88 11.31 -1.20
CA PHE A 207 -6.33 10.16 -0.41
C PHE A 207 -6.09 10.34 1.10
N ALA A 208 -4.95 10.92 1.47
CA ALA A 208 -4.67 11.20 2.88
C ALA A 208 -5.70 12.18 3.46
N ASP A 209 -6.05 13.23 2.72
CA ASP A 209 -7.03 14.23 3.13
C ASP A 209 -8.44 13.64 3.20
N GLU A 210 -8.83 12.78 2.24
CA GLU A 210 -10.11 12.05 2.28
C GLU A 210 -10.22 11.12 3.51
N TYR A 211 -9.14 10.41 3.85
CA TYR A 211 -9.11 9.60 5.07
C TYR A 211 -9.22 10.45 6.34
N GLU A 212 -8.59 11.62 6.36
CA GLU A 212 -8.67 12.55 7.50
C GLU A 212 -10.08 13.12 7.67
N GLU A 213 -10.74 13.51 6.57
CA GLU A 213 -12.14 13.95 6.58
C GLU A 213 -13.11 12.87 7.09
N ASN A 214 -12.79 11.60 6.84
CA ASN A 214 -13.53 10.44 7.35
C ASN A 214 -13.07 9.98 8.76
N GLU A 215 -12.31 10.81 9.49
CA GLU A 215 -11.78 10.54 10.83
C GLU A 215 -10.87 9.29 10.91
N ASN A 216 -10.29 8.86 9.79
CA ASN A 216 -9.35 7.74 9.72
C ASN A 216 -7.90 8.25 9.71
N PHE A 217 -7.47 8.80 10.83
CA PHE A 217 -6.16 9.45 10.99
C PHE A 217 -4.97 8.51 10.77
N ASP A 218 -5.13 7.22 11.09
CA ASP A 218 -4.08 6.21 10.88
C ASP A 218 -3.77 6.04 9.40
N MET A 219 -4.80 5.88 8.56
CA MET A 219 -4.65 5.76 7.12
C MET A 219 -4.15 7.07 6.50
N ALA A 220 -4.67 8.21 6.94
CA ALA A 220 -4.20 9.52 6.50
C ALA A 220 -2.69 9.70 6.74
N SER A 221 -2.22 9.36 7.95
CA SER A 221 -0.81 9.41 8.31
C SER A 221 0.04 8.43 7.48
N GLU A 222 -0.48 7.23 7.21
CA GLU A 222 0.18 6.24 6.37
C GLU A 222 0.38 6.76 4.95
N TYR A 223 -0.68 7.28 4.30
CA TYR A 223 -0.60 7.79 2.93
C TYR A 223 0.36 8.98 2.79
N ARG A 224 0.42 9.87 3.78
CA ARG A 224 1.38 11.00 3.80
C ARG A 224 2.85 10.55 3.83
N GLN A 225 3.14 9.38 4.40
CA GLN A 225 4.50 8.83 4.48
C GLN A 225 4.88 7.98 3.27
N LEU A 226 3.88 7.39 2.56
CA LEU A 226 4.11 6.41 1.49
C LEU A 226 4.95 6.97 0.34
N TYR A 227 4.70 8.22 -0.09
CA TYR A 227 5.49 8.81 -1.16
C TYR A 227 6.98 8.90 -0.81
N GLY A 228 7.28 9.51 0.35
CA GLY A 228 8.66 9.65 0.82
C GLY A 228 9.38 8.30 0.94
N MET A 229 8.66 7.28 1.38
CA MET A 229 9.20 5.94 1.52
C MET A 229 9.43 5.25 0.17
N VAL A 230 8.54 5.44 -0.82
CA VAL A 230 8.76 4.97 -2.20
C VAL A 230 10.04 5.59 -2.77
N ILE A 231 10.19 6.91 -2.59
CA ILE A 231 11.40 7.63 -3.02
C ILE A 231 12.66 7.09 -2.34
N GLU A 232 12.61 6.89 -1.02
CA GLU A 232 13.75 6.35 -0.25
C GLU A 232 14.19 4.97 -0.76
N VAL A 233 13.26 4.08 -1.11
CA VAL A 233 13.57 2.77 -1.70
C VAL A 233 14.30 2.94 -3.04
N PHE A 234 13.82 3.81 -3.93
CA PHE A 234 14.48 4.08 -5.20
C PHE A 234 15.87 4.71 -5.02
N GLU A 235 16.02 5.70 -4.16
CA GLU A 235 17.30 6.33 -3.86
C GLU A 235 18.33 5.32 -3.34
N LYS A 236 17.88 4.44 -2.44
CA LYS A 236 18.72 3.37 -1.89
C LYS A 236 19.16 2.38 -2.96
N LEU A 237 18.27 1.97 -3.87
CA LEU A 237 18.62 1.09 -4.98
C LEU A 237 19.61 1.76 -5.93
N VAL A 238 19.37 3.01 -6.29
CA VAL A 238 20.29 3.78 -7.17
C VAL A 238 21.64 4.01 -6.49
N SER A 239 21.68 4.23 -5.18
CA SER A 239 22.93 4.40 -4.44
C SER A 239 23.76 3.11 -4.37
N LEU A 240 23.10 1.95 -4.24
CA LEU A 240 23.78 0.66 -4.09
C LEU A 240 24.22 0.04 -5.41
N MET A 241 23.41 0.17 -6.46
CA MET A 241 23.60 -0.53 -7.74
C MET A 241 23.15 0.28 -8.96
N GLY A 242 23.21 1.61 -8.88
CA GLY A 242 22.66 2.51 -9.91
C GLY A 242 23.21 2.29 -11.31
N ASP A 243 24.46 1.85 -11.43
CA ASP A 243 25.16 1.66 -12.72
C ASP A 243 25.11 0.18 -13.19
N GLU A 244 24.47 -0.72 -12.43
CA GLU A 244 24.30 -2.13 -12.83
C GLU A 244 23.23 -2.27 -13.90
N GLU A 245 23.56 -2.97 -15.00
CA GLU A 245 22.63 -3.25 -16.08
C GLU A 245 21.84 -4.54 -15.85
N MET A 246 20.52 -4.46 -15.97
CA MET A 246 19.62 -5.60 -15.78
C MET A 246 18.38 -5.50 -16.66
N SER A 247 17.63 -6.58 -16.76
CA SER A 247 16.30 -6.57 -17.38
C SER A 247 15.28 -5.91 -16.45
N LEU A 248 14.16 -5.42 -17.01
CA LEU A 248 13.07 -4.84 -16.21
C LEU A 248 12.53 -5.82 -15.17
N LYS A 249 12.53 -7.13 -15.48
CA LYS A 249 12.09 -8.16 -14.53
C LYS A 249 13.04 -8.26 -13.33
N GLU A 250 14.35 -8.31 -13.58
CA GLU A 250 15.36 -8.33 -12.52
C GLU A 250 15.29 -7.06 -11.65
N PHE A 251 15.10 -5.89 -12.28
CA PHE A 251 14.89 -4.63 -11.57
C PHE A 251 13.64 -4.69 -10.67
N LYS A 252 12.52 -5.19 -11.20
CA LYS A 252 11.29 -5.37 -10.41
C LYS A 252 11.50 -6.31 -9.23
N ASP A 253 12.15 -7.47 -9.43
CA ASP A 253 12.41 -8.44 -8.36
C ASP A 253 13.23 -7.80 -7.21
N ILE A 254 14.21 -6.95 -7.54
CA ILE A 254 15.00 -6.20 -6.54
C ILE A 254 14.17 -5.11 -5.87
N LEU A 255 13.34 -4.41 -6.62
CA LEU A 255 12.44 -3.38 -6.09
C LEU A 255 11.43 -3.99 -5.09
N ASP A 256 10.90 -5.19 -5.38
CA ASP A 256 10.01 -5.93 -4.49
C ASP A 256 10.70 -6.27 -3.16
N VAL A 257 11.97 -6.67 -3.20
CA VAL A 257 12.77 -6.86 -1.98
C VAL A 257 12.91 -5.54 -1.22
N GLY A 258 13.19 -4.44 -1.91
CA GLY A 258 13.26 -3.11 -1.30
C GLY A 258 11.96 -2.73 -0.57
N PHE A 259 10.82 -2.93 -1.21
CA PHE A 259 9.51 -2.68 -0.59
C PHE A 259 9.17 -3.67 0.53
N SER A 260 9.63 -4.92 0.46
CA SER A 260 9.40 -5.90 1.52
C SER A 260 10.10 -5.53 2.83
N GLU A 261 11.24 -4.86 2.74
CA GLU A 261 12.03 -4.37 3.88
C GLU A 261 11.59 -2.97 4.37
N ALA A 262 10.90 -2.22 3.54
CA ALA A 262 10.45 -0.87 3.88
C ALA A 262 9.33 -0.90 4.93
N ARG A 263 9.39 0.03 5.88
CA ARG A 263 8.47 0.12 7.01
C ARG A 263 8.06 1.56 7.25
N ILE A 264 6.78 1.77 7.48
CA ILE A 264 6.21 3.07 7.88
C ILE A 264 6.01 3.10 9.39
N GLY A 265 6.39 4.21 10.00
CA GLY A 265 6.09 4.46 11.40
C GLY A 265 4.62 4.86 11.58
N VAL A 266 3.94 4.24 12.53
CA VAL A 266 2.59 4.67 12.92
C VAL A 266 2.75 5.83 13.91
N ILE A 267 2.03 6.94 13.67
CA ILE A 267 2.02 8.12 14.56
C ILE A 267 0.81 7.99 15.49
N PRO A 268 1.00 8.14 16.82
CA PRO A 268 -0.12 8.07 17.76
C PRO A 268 -1.21 9.10 17.42
N PRO A 269 -2.46 8.70 17.17
CA PRO A 269 -3.54 9.63 16.85
C PRO A 269 -4.04 10.44 18.05
N GLY A 270 -3.67 10.07 19.28
CA GLY A 270 -4.18 10.69 20.50
C GLY A 270 -3.12 10.90 21.57
N ILE A 271 -3.40 11.85 22.48
CA ILE A 271 -2.50 12.21 23.62
C ILE A 271 -2.75 11.30 24.82
N ASP A 272 -3.96 10.77 24.98
CA ASP A 272 -4.36 9.94 26.13
C ASP A 272 -4.72 8.51 25.68
N GLN A 273 -3.70 7.67 25.57
CA GLN A 273 -3.82 6.27 25.19
C GLN A 273 -2.74 5.43 25.84
N VAL A 274 -3.01 4.15 26.03
CA VAL A 274 -2.00 3.16 26.48
C VAL A 274 -0.95 3.01 25.39
N MET A 275 0.34 3.07 25.76
CA MET A 275 1.44 2.87 24.83
C MET A 275 1.89 1.42 24.88
N ALA A 276 1.96 0.73 23.74
CA ALA A 276 2.57 -0.58 23.63
C ALA A 276 3.81 -0.51 22.75
N GLY A 277 4.96 -0.90 23.30
CA GLY A 277 6.25 -0.82 22.66
C GLY A 277 7.04 -2.13 22.73
N ASP A 278 8.13 -2.20 21.95
CA ASP A 278 9.07 -3.31 21.94
C ASP A 278 10.19 -3.05 22.95
N MET A 279 10.69 -4.13 23.60
CA MET A 279 11.77 -4.05 24.58
C MET A 279 13.12 -3.65 23.95
N SER A 280 13.27 -3.79 22.64
CA SER A 280 14.52 -3.52 21.91
C SER A 280 14.68 -2.06 21.46
N ARG A 281 13.75 -1.20 21.81
CA ARG A 281 13.76 0.23 21.45
C ARG A 281 14.12 1.15 22.62
#